data_1e99bb7b3bdd1fc4f232df229f29246f
#
_entry.id   1e99bb7b3bdd1fc4f232df229f29246f
#
_cell.length_a   1.000
_cell.length_b   1.000
_cell.length_c   1.000
_cell.angle_alpha   90.00
_cell.angle_beta   90.00
_cell.angle_gamma   90.00
#
_symmetry.space_group_name_H-M   'P 1'
#
loop_
_entity.id
_entity.type
_entity.pdbx_description
1 polymer ?
#
loop_
_entity_poly.entity_id
_entity_poly.type
_entity_poly.pdbx_seq_one_letter_code
_entity_poly.pdbx_strand_id
1 'polypeptide(L)'
;TVNVLLEKLSKFEKSHKYTKQDMSLPSLAGQLNTNTKYLSEIIKQHKGKKFSDYINGLRIDYITEQLYINPTYREYKTSYLAECSGFSSREVFTVVFKKETGVSPSYFIENLKSR
;
A
#
# COMPACT_ATOMS: atom_id res chain seq x y z
N THR A 1 -3.22 21.83 11.78
CA THR A 1 -2.72 21.20 13.00
C THR A 1 -2.40 19.71 12.75
N VAL A 2 -1.65 19.11 13.68
CA VAL A 2 -1.31 17.70 13.61
C VAL A 2 -2.56 16.81 13.56
N ASN A 3 -3.53 17.10 14.42
CA ASN A 3 -4.76 16.30 14.49
C ASN A 3 -5.57 16.35 13.19
N VAL A 4 -5.64 17.52 12.56
CA VAL A 4 -6.35 17.65 11.28
C VAL A 4 -5.64 16.84 10.21
N LEU A 5 -4.32 16.89 10.16
CA LEU A 5 -3.56 16.12 9.19
C LEU A 5 -3.69 14.61 9.42
N LEU A 6 -3.68 14.16 10.68
CA LEU A 6 -3.87 12.74 11.00
C LEU A 6 -5.26 12.25 10.60
N GLU A 7 -6.30 13.08 10.76
CA GLU A 7 -7.65 12.75 10.27
C GLU A 7 -7.67 12.60 8.75
N LYS A 8 -7.00 13.51 8.04
CA LYS A 8 -6.88 13.43 6.58
C LYS A 8 -6.15 12.17 6.14
N LEU A 9 -5.09 11.79 6.85
CA LEU A 9 -4.37 10.55 6.58
C LEU A 9 -5.26 9.33 6.82
N SER A 10 -6.05 9.33 7.87
CA SER A 10 -6.99 8.24 8.14
C SER A 10 -7.99 8.07 6.99
N LYS A 11 -8.53 9.17 6.48
CA LYS A 11 -9.44 9.14 5.33
C LYS A 11 -8.72 8.65 4.07
N PHE A 12 -7.47 9.09 3.87
CA PHE A 12 -6.66 8.64 2.75
C PHE A 12 -6.46 7.11 2.81
N GLU A 13 -6.15 6.57 3.99
CA GLU A 13 -5.94 5.13 4.16
C GLU A 13 -7.19 4.33 3.82
N LYS A 14 -8.38 4.87 4.10
CA LYS A 14 -9.65 4.21 3.80
C LYS A 14 -10.07 4.37 2.35
N SER A 15 -9.54 5.36 1.64
CA SER A 15 -9.96 5.69 0.28
C SER A 15 -9.34 4.78 -0.79
N HIS A 16 -8.28 4.04 -0.46
CA HIS A 16 -7.52 3.20 -1.38
C HIS A 16 -6.85 3.98 -2.52
N LYS A 17 -6.69 5.30 -2.39
CA LYS A 17 -6.01 6.12 -3.42
C LYS A 17 -4.55 5.76 -3.59
N TYR A 18 -3.95 5.13 -2.59
CA TYR A 18 -2.56 4.68 -2.66
C TYR A 18 -2.35 3.54 -3.67
N THR A 19 -3.41 2.93 -4.19
CA THR A 19 -3.29 1.89 -5.23
C THR A 19 -3.01 2.46 -6.61
N LYS A 20 -2.97 3.79 -6.77
CA LYS A 20 -2.56 4.42 -8.02
C LYS A 20 -1.03 4.47 -8.09
N GLN A 21 -0.48 4.13 -9.26
CA GLN A 21 0.98 4.09 -9.45
C GLN A 21 1.65 5.45 -9.29
N ASP A 22 0.94 6.52 -9.63
CA ASP A 22 1.47 7.89 -9.58
C ASP A 22 1.42 8.52 -8.18
N MET A 23 1.06 7.75 -7.16
CA MET A 23 1.04 8.25 -5.79
C MET A 23 2.45 8.60 -5.33
N SER A 24 2.67 9.86 -4.96
CA SER A 24 3.97 10.36 -4.53
C SER A 24 3.81 11.25 -3.31
N LEU A 25 4.92 11.50 -2.61
CA LEU A 25 4.89 12.40 -1.44
C LEU A 25 4.42 13.82 -1.83
N PRO A 26 4.95 14.43 -2.92
CA PRO A 26 4.43 15.75 -3.34
C PRO A 26 2.94 15.74 -3.69
N SER A 27 2.46 14.71 -4.40
CA SER A 27 1.05 14.66 -4.78
C SER A 27 0.15 14.50 -3.56
N LEU A 28 0.54 13.67 -2.61
CA LEU A 28 -0.24 13.49 -1.38
C LEU A 28 -0.23 14.76 -0.53
N ALA A 29 0.93 15.40 -0.40
CA ALA A 29 1.02 16.67 0.34
C ALA A 29 0.07 17.72 -0.24
N GLY A 30 0.02 17.81 -1.58
CA GLY A 30 -0.92 18.71 -2.25
C GLY A 30 -2.38 18.37 -1.97
N GLN A 31 -2.73 17.09 -2.03
CA GLN A 31 -4.09 16.63 -1.74
C GLN A 31 -4.52 16.91 -0.30
N LEU A 32 -3.58 16.81 0.64
CA LEU A 32 -3.84 17.05 2.04
C LEU A 32 -3.64 18.50 2.46
N ASN A 33 -3.33 19.36 1.49
CA ASN A 33 -3.15 20.79 1.69
C ASN A 33 -2.03 21.10 2.70
N THR A 34 -0.89 20.45 2.51
CA THR A 34 0.30 20.62 3.35
C THR A 34 1.55 20.57 2.46
N ASN A 35 2.73 20.57 3.05
CA ASN A 35 3.99 20.47 2.31
C ASN A 35 4.68 19.14 2.58
N THR A 36 5.65 18.78 1.72
CA THR A 36 6.30 17.48 1.78
C THR A 36 7.09 17.27 3.05
N LYS A 37 7.77 18.31 3.52
CA LYS A 37 8.58 18.20 4.73
C LYS A 37 7.72 17.89 5.95
N TYR A 38 6.63 18.64 6.13
CA TYR A 38 5.75 18.44 7.27
C TYR A 38 5.06 17.09 7.21
N LEU A 39 4.54 16.71 6.03
CA LEU A 39 3.89 15.42 5.85
C LEU A 39 4.85 14.26 6.16
N SER A 40 6.07 14.34 5.64
CA SER A 40 7.09 13.32 5.89
C SER A 40 7.39 13.16 7.37
N GLU A 41 7.52 14.27 8.10
CA GLU A 41 7.77 14.24 9.54
C GLU A 41 6.61 13.64 10.32
N ILE A 42 5.38 13.99 9.96
CA ILE A 42 4.19 13.46 10.63
C ILE A 42 4.06 11.95 10.42
N ILE A 43 4.28 11.50 9.19
CA ILE A 43 4.25 10.06 8.89
C ILE A 43 5.33 9.33 9.71
N LYS A 44 6.53 9.87 9.78
CA LYS A 44 7.61 9.26 10.54
C LYS A 44 7.29 9.19 12.03
N GLN A 45 6.74 10.28 12.60
CA GLN A 45 6.43 10.35 14.02
C GLN A 45 5.27 9.43 14.41
N HIS A 46 4.21 9.41 13.60
CA HIS A 46 2.96 8.75 13.97
C HIS A 46 2.77 7.36 13.34
N LYS A 47 3.48 7.06 12.26
CA LYS A 47 3.42 5.74 11.60
C LYS A 47 4.74 4.97 11.73
N GLY A 48 5.81 5.63 12.21
CA GLY A 48 7.10 4.99 12.42
C GLY A 48 7.84 4.60 11.15
N LYS A 49 7.45 5.18 10.01
CA LYS A 49 7.98 4.79 8.70
C LYS A 49 8.22 6.01 7.84
N LYS A 50 9.18 5.91 6.92
CA LYS A 50 9.28 6.90 5.85
C LYS A 50 8.16 6.68 4.84
N PHE A 51 7.93 7.68 3.98
CA PHE A 51 6.77 7.70 3.09
C PHE A 51 6.67 6.46 2.20
N SER A 52 7.78 6.04 1.57
CA SER A 52 7.74 4.89 0.66
C SER A 52 7.33 3.60 1.37
N ASP A 53 7.85 3.37 2.57
CA ASP A 53 7.48 2.19 3.35
C ASP A 53 6.04 2.26 3.84
N TYR A 54 5.58 3.45 4.19
CA TYR A 54 4.19 3.69 4.59
C TYR A 54 3.22 3.34 3.46
N ILE A 55 3.47 3.86 2.26
CA ILE A 55 2.62 3.58 1.09
C ILE A 55 2.69 2.10 0.69
N ASN A 56 3.90 1.53 0.67
CA ASN A 56 4.07 0.12 0.32
C ASN A 56 3.33 -0.80 1.27
N GLY A 57 3.37 -0.50 2.57
CA GLY A 57 2.62 -1.26 3.57
C GLY A 57 1.11 -1.22 3.31
N LEU A 58 0.58 -0.04 3.01
CA LEU A 58 -0.85 0.11 2.69
C LEU A 58 -1.23 -0.69 1.44
N ARG A 59 -0.38 -0.66 0.41
CA ARG A 59 -0.62 -1.39 -0.84
C ARG A 59 -0.64 -2.90 -0.61
N ILE A 60 0.27 -3.41 0.21
CA ILE A 60 0.30 -4.84 0.52
C ILE A 60 -0.91 -5.24 1.38
N ASP A 61 -1.27 -4.43 2.35
CA ASP A 61 -2.48 -4.69 3.16
C ASP A 61 -3.72 -4.77 2.27
N TYR A 62 -3.84 -3.86 1.30
CA TYR A 62 -4.95 -3.86 0.36
C TYR A 62 -5.01 -5.16 -0.44
N ILE A 63 -3.89 -5.56 -1.06
CA ILE A 63 -3.91 -6.73 -1.94
C ILE A 63 -4.07 -8.04 -1.16
N THR A 64 -3.50 -8.14 0.04
CA THR A 64 -3.69 -9.32 0.86
C THR A 64 -5.14 -9.45 1.32
N GLU A 65 -5.79 -8.34 1.66
CA GLU A 65 -7.21 -8.36 2.00
C GLU A 65 -8.05 -8.81 0.81
N GLN A 66 -7.78 -8.28 -0.39
CA GLN A 66 -8.49 -8.72 -1.59
C GLN A 66 -8.31 -10.21 -1.86
N LEU A 67 -7.09 -10.72 -1.66
CA LEU A 67 -6.83 -12.16 -1.82
C LEU A 67 -7.63 -13.01 -0.83
N TYR A 68 -7.86 -12.49 0.37
CA TYR A 68 -8.68 -13.19 1.38
C TYR A 68 -10.16 -13.18 1.05
N ILE A 69 -10.71 -12.01 0.72
CA ILE A 69 -12.15 -11.84 0.61
C ILE A 69 -12.70 -12.11 -0.78
N ASN A 70 -11.85 -12.09 -1.81
CA ASN A 70 -12.29 -12.23 -3.20
C ASN A 70 -11.50 -13.33 -3.91
N PRO A 71 -12.09 -14.55 -4.01
CA PRO A 71 -11.38 -15.67 -4.65
C PRO A 71 -10.93 -15.41 -6.08
N THR A 72 -11.60 -14.51 -6.81
CA THR A 72 -11.22 -14.17 -8.18
C THR A 72 -9.80 -13.60 -8.23
N TYR A 73 -9.40 -12.83 -7.22
CA TYR A 73 -8.05 -12.26 -7.16
C TYR A 73 -6.97 -13.34 -7.10
N ARG A 74 -7.27 -14.50 -6.57
CA ARG A 74 -6.30 -15.61 -6.47
C ARG A 74 -5.98 -16.23 -7.82
N GLU A 75 -6.80 -15.97 -8.83
CA GLU A 75 -6.62 -16.47 -10.20
C GLU A 75 -5.86 -15.47 -11.08
N TYR A 76 -5.61 -14.25 -10.60
CA TYR A 76 -4.91 -13.24 -11.39
C TYR A 76 -3.41 -13.52 -11.42
N LYS A 77 -2.76 -13.12 -12.52
CA LYS A 77 -1.31 -13.17 -12.64
C LYS A 77 -0.67 -12.22 -11.64
N THR A 78 0.53 -12.56 -11.19
CA THR A 78 1.29 -11.72 -10.24
C THR A 78 1.47 -10.30 -10.78
N SER A 79 1.75 -10.17 -12.09
CA SER A 79 1.89 -8.84 -12.72
C SER A 79 0.61 -8.00 -12.62
N TYR A 80 -0.54 -8.64 -12.73
CA TYR A 80 -1.81 -7.92 -12.61
C TYR A 80 -2.09 -7.53 -11.15
N LEU A 81 -1.77 -8.41 -10.21
CA LEU A 81 -1.89 -8.07 -8.78
C LEU A 81 -1.01 -6.87 -8.40
N ALA A 82 0.21 -6.81 -8.97
CA ALA A 82 1.10 -5.67 -8.78
C ALA A 82 0.44 -4.38 -9.28
N GLU A 83 -0.14 -4.43 -10.46
CA GLU A 83 -0.84 -3.30 -11.06
C GLU A 83 -2.05 -2.88 -10.23
N CYS A 84 -2.87 -3.82 -9.78
CA CYS A 84 -4.06 -3.55 -8.97
C CYS A 84 -3.72 -2.85 -7.66
N SER A 85 -2.55 -3.13 -7.10
CA SER A 85 -2.14 -2.56 -5.81
C SER A 85 -1.27 -1.31 -5.94
N GLY A 86 -0.95 -0.90 -7.18
CA GLY A 86 -0.26 0.37 -7.43
C GLY A 86 1.25 0.26 -7.62
N PHE A 87 1.79 -0.95 -7.71
CA PHE A 87 3.23 -1.13 -7.94
C PHE A 87 3.57 -0.97 -9.41
N SER A 88 4.76 -0.43 -9.68
CA SER A 88 5.19 -0.16 -11.05
C SER A 88 5.64 -1.42 -11.81
N SER A 89 5.99 -2.50 -11.09
CA SER A 89 6.44 -3.72 -11.72
C SER A 89 6.14 -4.93 -10.83
N ARG A 90 6.09 -6.10 -11.47
CA ARG A 90 5.96 -7.37 -10.76
C ARG A 90 7.14 -7.61 -9.81
N GLU A 91 8.33 -7.23 -10.24
CA GLU A 91 9.55 -7.46 -9.47
C GLU A 91 9.53 -6.67 -8.16
N VAL A 92 9.18 -5.39 -8.21
CA VAL A 92 9.06 -4.55 -7.00
C VAL A 92 7.96 -5.09 -6.09
N PHE A 93 6.82 -5.43 -6.68
CA PHE A 93 5.70 -6.00 -5.92
C PHE A 93 6.14 -7.25 -5.15
N THR A 94 6.82 -8.17 -5.83
CA THR A 94 7.24 -9.45 -5.23
C THR A 94 8.19 -9.22 -4.06
N VAL A 95 9.17 -8.31 -4.23
CA VAL A 95 10.13 -8.00 -3.17
C VAL A 95 9.42 -7.38 -1.96
N VAL A 96 8.56 -6.40 -2.19
CA VAL A 96 7.84 -5.72 -1.10
C VAL A 96 6.86 -6.67 -0.42
N PHE A 97 6.14 -7.49 -1.20
CA PHE A 97 5.20 -8.46 -0.66
C PHE A 97 5.90 -9.41 0.31
N LYS A 98 7.04 -9.95 -0.09
CA LYS A 98 7.82 -10.87 0.75
C LYS A 98 8.34 -10.18 2.00
N LYS A 99 8.79 -8.92 1.86
CA LYS A 99 9.26 -8.13 3.00
C LYS A 99 8.14 -7.91 4.03
N GLU A 100 6.92 -7.58 3.56
CA GLU A 100 5.81 -7.25 4.45
C GLU A 100 5.11 -8.47 5.02
N THR A 101 5.01 -9.58 4.28
CA THR A 101 4.26 -10.76 4.69
C THR A 101 5.15 -11.93 5.14
N GLY A 102 6.42 -11.90 4.77
CA GLY A 102 7.36 -12.99 5.06
C GLY A 102 7.36 -14.11 4.02
N VAL A 103 6.45 -14.07 3.05
CA VAL A 103 6.34 -15.12 2.02
C VAL A 103 6.11 -14.50 0.65
N SER A 104 6.37 -15.28 -0.41
CA SER A 104 6.11 -14.82 -1.78
C SER A 104 4.61 -14.73 -2.06
N PRO A 105 4.20 -13.92 -3.06
CA PRO A 105 2.79 -13.90 -3.46
C PRO A 105 2.26 -15.27 -3.86
N SER A 106 3.05 -16.05 -4.58
CA SER A 106 2.64 -17.39 -5.02
C SER A 106 2.39 -18.32 -3.84
N TYR A 107 3.28 -18.31 -2.86
CA TYR A 107 3.11 -19.12 -1.65
C TYR A 107 1.87 -18.70 -0.88
N PHE A 108 1.67 -17.40 -0.74
CA PHE A 108 0.50 -16.86 -0.03
C PHE A 108 -0.80 -17.32 -0.68
N ILE A 109 -0.88 -17.23 -2.01
CA ILE A 109 -2.07 -17.64 -2.77
C ILE A 109 -2.30 -19.14 -2.66
N GLU A 110 -1.26 -19.96 -2.83
CA GLU A 110 -1.39 -21.41 -2.72
C GLU A 110 -1.88 -21.83 -1.34
N ASN A 111 -1.39 -21.16 -0.30
CA ASN A 111 -1.82 -21.42 1.06
C ASN A 111 -3.30 -21.10 1.28
N LEU A 112 -3.80 -20.02 0.64
CA LEU A 112 -5.22 -19.69 0.68
C LEU A 112 -6.09 -20.71 -0.06
N LYS A 113 -5.61 -21.20 -1.22
CA LYS A 113 -6.34 -22.17 -2.04
C LYS A 113 -6.45 -23.53 -1.37
N SER A 114 -5.50 -23.89 -0.51
CA SER A 114 -5.47 -25.19 0.14
C SER A 114 -6.32 -25.27 1.41
N ARG A 115 -6.96 -24.17 1.79
CA ARG A 115 -7.84 -24.14 2.96
C ARG A 115 -9.24 -24.64 2.68
#